data_6c916d2d50149cd17940e8c81f234252
#
_entry.id   6c916d2d50149cd17940e8c81f234252
#
_cell.length_a   1.000
_cell.length_b   1.000
_cell.length_c   1.000
_cell.angle_alpha   90.00
_cell.angle_beta   90.00
_cell.angle_gamma   90.00
#
_symmetry.space_group_name_H-M   'P 1'
#
loop_
_entity.id
_entity.type
_entity.pdbx_description
1 polymer ?
#
loop_
_entity_poly.entity_id
_entity_poly.type
_entity_poly.pdbx_seq_one_letter_code
_entity_poly.pdbx_strand_id
1 'polypeptide(L)'
;QGEEADALDARLLDEAAGVPAGSAGLLCLPYLLGERAPWWRSGLRGAYLGLRREHRRPHLVRAAVEGVCQQLALVRDAFAATDVPVREVRATGGAVASPLWVRTLAAALDLPVRVADSPEGTGLGACLLGLHALGALPDLDAATALVTVHDPVEPDPADAAVYRELRPLLERSTDALTDVLTALDALGDPPSDPV
;
A
#
# COMPACT_ATOMS: atom_id res chain seq x y z
N GLN A 1 -4.21 22.98 -11.62
CA GLN A 1 -4.94 21.69 -11.49
C GLN A 1 -4.16 20.67 -10.65
N GLY A 2 -2.81 20.55 -10.80
CA GLY A 2 -1.99 19.64 -9.98
C GLY A 2 -1.94 20.07 -8.52
N GLU A 3 -1.58 21.30 -8.22
CA GLU A 3 -1.47 21.84 -6.86
C GLU A 3 -2.81 21.78 -6.08
N GLU A 4 -3.93 21.98 -6.75
CA GLU A 4 -5.26 21.85 -6.11
C GLU A 4 -5.60 20.39 -5.79
N ALA A 5 -5.19 19.44 -6.61
CA ALA A 5 -5.37 18.02 -6.36
C ALA A 5 -4.51 17.58 -5.16
N ASP A 6 -3.23 17.96 -5.13
CA ASP A 6 -2.32 17.63 -4.03
C ASP A 6 -2.79 18.21 -2.69
N ALA A 7 -3.32 19.43 -2.70
CA ALA A 7 -3.90 20.05 -1.50
C ALA A 7 -5.18 19.35 -1.04
N LEU A 8 -6.00 18.84 -1.98
CA LEU A 8 -7.19 18.06 -1.66
C LEU A 8 -6.79 16.72 -1.03
N ASP A 9 -5.83 16.02 -1.62
CA ASP A 9 -5.35 14.73 -1.12
C ASP A 9 -4.77 14.85 0.27
N ALA A 10 -3.94 15.87 0.52
CA ALA A 10 -3.40 16.14 1.85
C ALA A 10 -4.51 16.35 2.89
N ARG A 11 -5.53 17.15 2.55
CA ARG A 11 -6.68 17.38 3.45
C ARG A 11 -7.49 16.11 3.72
N LEU A 12 -7.70 15.28 2.71
CA LEU A 12 -8.43 14.01 2.86
C LEU A 12 -7.67 13.04 3.79
N LEU A 13 -6.35 12.99 3.66
CA LEU A 13 -5.49 12.17 4.51
C LEU A 13 -5.43 12.71 5.94
N ASP A 14 -5.40 14.03 6.13
CA ASP A 14 -5.45 14.65 7.46
C ASP A 14 -6.78 14.36 8.18
N GLU A 15 -7.90 14.46 7.47
CA GLU A 15 -9.22 14.07 8.01
C GLU A 15 -9.25 12.59 8.40
N ALA A 16 -8.66 11.72 7.57
CA ALA A 16 -8.60 10.28 7.80
C ALA A 16 -7.68 9.91 8.97
N ALA A 17 -6.66 10.72 9.25
CA ALA A 17 -5.76 10.50 10.38
C ALA A 17 -6.48 10.58 11.75
N GLY A 18 -7.60 11.27 11.82
CA GLY A 18 -8.47 11.31 13.01
C GLY A 18 -9.35 10.06 13.21
N VAL A 19 -9.40 9.14 12.25
CA VAL A 19 -10.16 7.89 12.35
C VAL A 19 -9.27 6.83 13.00
N PRO A 20 -9.77 6.09 14.01
CA PRO A 20 -9.00 5.00 14.62
C PRO A 20 -8.65 3.88 13.63
N ALA A 21 -7.60 3.12 13.93
CA ALA A 21 -7.24 1.92 13.18
C ALA A 21 -8.43 0.95 13.07
N GLY A 22 -8.56 0.34 11.90
CA GLY A 22 -9.68 -0.54 11.58
C GLY A 22 -10.92 0.19 11.07
N SER A 23 -10.85 1.52 10.87
CA SER A 23 -11.87 2.35 10.21
C SER A 23 -13.29 2.09 10.72
N ALA A 24 -13.45 1.86 12.04
CA ALA A 24 -14.71 1.48 12.69
C ALA A 24 -15.38 0.24 12.07
N GLY A 25 -14.60 -0.73 11.60
CA GLY A 25 -15.07 -1.98 11.00
C GLY A 25 -15.37 -1.87 9.50
N LEU A 26 -14.90 -0.83 8.83
CA LEU A 26 -14.96 -0.68 7.39
C LEU A 26 -13.69 -1.25 6.76
N LEU A 27 -13.82 -2.27 5.91
CA LEU A 27 -12.73 -2.89 5.18
C LEU A 27 -12.75 -2.44 3.71
N CYS A 28 -11.58 -2.12 3.16
CA CYS A 28 -11.40 -1.85 1.73
C CYS A 28 -10.55 -2.95 1.08
N LEU A 29 -11.06 -3.53 0.00
CA LEU A 29 -10.29 -4.34 -0.94
C LEU A 29 -9.74 -3.38 -2.02
N PRO A 30 -8.39 -3.14 -2.10
CA PRO A 30 -7.86 -2.03 -2.86
C PRO A 30 -7.57 -2.35 -4.34
N TYR A 31 -8.25 -3.32 -4.93
CA TYR A 31 -7.90 -3.93 -6.23
C TYR A 31 -8.44 -3.15 -7.44
N LEU A 32 -8.21 -1.84 -7.51
CA LEU A 32 -8.71 -0.99 -8.61
C LEU A 32 -8.18 -1.41 -9.99
N LEU A 33 -6.97 -1.97 -10.05
CA LEU A 33 -6.32 -2.44 -11.27
C LEU A 33 -6.03 -3.96 -11.23
N GLY A 34 -6.84 -4.70 -10.48
CA GLY A 34 -6.59 -6.10 -10.18
C GLY A 34 -5.56 -6.29 -9.07
N GLU A 35 -5.30 -7.52 -8.73
CA GLU A 35 -4.34 -7.92 -7.71
C GLU A 35 -3.13 -8.59 -8.39
N ARG A 36 -1.91 -8.16 -8.02
CA ARG A 36 -0.66 -8.62 -8.65
C ARG A 36 0.24 -9.41 -7.72
N ALA A 37 0.07 -9.26 -6.40
CA ALA A 37 0.87 -9.95 -5.40
C ALA A 37 0.13 -9.99 -4.06
N PRO A 38 0.07 -11.15 -3.38
CA PRO A 38 0.79 -12.38 -3.68
C PRO A 38 0.08 -13.36 -4.61
N TRP A 39 -1.18 -13.11 -5.04
CA TRP A 39 -2.04 -14.14 -5.66
C TRP A 39 -2.15 -14.04 -7.19
N TRP A 40 -1.76 -12.91 -7.80
CA TRP A 40 -1.82 -12.67 -9.26
C TRP A 40 -3.22 -12.80 -9.87
N ARG A 41 -4.23 -12.20 -9.21
CA ARG A 41 -5.64 -12.22 -9.62
C ARG A 41 -6.01 -10.92 -10.34
N SER A 42 -5.81 -10.86 -11.65
CA SER A 42 -6.05 -9.65 -12.45
C SER A 42 -7.52 -9.23 -12.57
N GLY A 43 -8.47 -10.17 -12.43
CA GLY A 43 -9.91 -9.91 -12.50
C GLY A 43 -10.53 -9.37 -11.19
N LEU A 44 -9.76 -9.25 -10.10
CA LEU A 44 -10.28 -8.64 -8.88
C LEU A 44 -10.50 -7.14 -9.07
N ARG A 45 -11.56 -6.64 -8.41
CA ARG A 45 -11.89 -5.21 -8.38
C ARG A 45 -12.06 -4.72 -6.96
N GLY A 46 -11.95 -3.40 -6.77
CA GLY A 46 -12.04 -2.77 -5.46
C GLY A 46 -13.44 -2.91 -4.86
N ALA A 47 -13.49 -3.04 -3.53
CA ALA A 47 -14.74 -3.11 -2.80
C ALA A 47 -14.60 -2.50 -1.40
N TYR A 48 -15.70 -1.95 -0.88
CA TYR A 48 -15.83 -1.58 0.53
C TYR A 48 -16.83 -2.52 1.20
N LEU A 49 -16.45 -3.08 2.34
CA LEU A 49 -17.23 -4.07 3.10
C LEU A 49 -17.46 -3.57 4.52
N GLY A 50 -18.64 -3.86 5.05
CA GLY A 50 -18.99 -3.47 6.42
C GLY A 50 -19.46 -2.02 6.56
N LEU A 51 -19.93 -1.37 5.46
CA LEU A 51 -20.48 -0.02 5.51
C LEU A 51 -21.64 0.07 6.49
N ARG A 52 -21.63 1.13 7.32
CA ARG A 52 -22.67 1.49 8.26
C ARG A 52 -23.10 2.95 8.09
N ARG A 53 -24.23 3.32 8.65
CA ARG A 53 -24.77 4.67 8.59
C ARG A 53 -23.85 5.74 9.19
N GLU A 54 -23.05 5.35 10.15
CA GLU A 54 -22.12 6.22 10.88
C GLU A 54 -20.86 6.55 10.10
N HIS A 55 -20.49 5.73 9.10
CA HIS A 55 -19.31 5.96 8.28
C HIS A 55 -19.43 7.26 7.47
N ARG A 56 -18.35 7.98 7.37
CA ARG A 56 -18.20 9.25 6.65
C ARG A 56 -16.96 9.17 5.74
N ARG A 57 -16.78 10.15 4.90
CA ARG A 57 -15.61 10.25 3.98
C ARG A 57 -14.28 9.91 4.63
N PRO A 58 -13.94 10.42 5.85
CA PRO A 58 -12.66 10.06 6.47
C PRO A 58 -12.50 8.55 6.72
N HIS A 59 -13.56 7.82 7.05
CA HIS A 59 -13.52 6.37 7.23
C HIS A 59 -13.25 5.65 5.90
N LEU A 60 -13.83 6.11 4.79
CA LEU A 60 -13.58 5.54 3.47
C LEU A 60 -12.11 5.74 3.06
N VAL A 61 -11.58 6.94 3.25
CA VAL A 61 -10.18 7.24 2.96
C VAL A 61 -9.25 6.43 3.85
N ARG A 62 -9.53 6.37 5.16
CA ARG A 62 -8.75 5.57 6.10
C ARG A 62 -8.76 4.09 5.71
N ALA A 63 -9.93 3.51 5.44
CA ALA A 63 -10.05 2.11 5.03
C ALA A 63 -9.30 1.82 3.72
N ALA A 64 -9.26 2.77 2.77
CA ALA A 64 -8.47 2.62 1.55
C ALA A 64 -6.97 2.54 1.84
N VAL A 65 -6.44 3.45 2.67
CA VAL A 65 -5.04 3.44 3.12
C VAL A 65 -4.73 2.11 3.84
N GLU A 66 -5.58 1.71 4.76
CA GLU A 66 -5.44 0.46 5.50
C GLU A 66 -5.47 -0.76 4.59
N GLY A 67 -6.38 -0.80 3.62
CA GLY A 67 -6.49 -1.88 2.65
C GLY A 67 -5.21 -2.09 1.84
N VAL A 68 -4.61 -1.01 1.35
CA VAL A 68 -3.31 -1.07 0.65
C VAL A 68 -2.20 -1.54 1.58
N CYS A 69 -2.12 -1.00 2.80
CA CYS A 69 -1.10 -1.42 3.77
C CYS A 69 -1.25 -2.90 4.17
N GLN A 70 -2.47 -3.39 4.33
CA GLN A 70 -2.75 -4.80 4.59
C GLN A 70 -2.36 -5.69 3.41
N GLN A 71 -2.58 -5.24 2.17
CA GLN A 71 -2.13 -5.97 0.99
C GLN A 71 -0.59 -6.09 0.95
N LEU A 72 0.13 -5.02 1.29
CA LEU A 72 1.59 -5.06 1.42
C LEU A 72 2.04 -5.99 2.57
N ALA A 73 1.26 -6.08 3.64
CA ALA A 73 1.52 -7.03 4.72
C ALA A 73 1.36 -8.50 4.26
N LEU A 74 0.39 -8.80 3.40
CA LEU A 74 0.26 -10.13 2.78
C LEU A 74 1.46 -10.46 1.88
N VAL A 75 1.97 -9.48 1.14
CA VAL A 75 3.22 -9.65 0.37
C VAL A 75 4.38 -9.94 1.31
N ARG A 76 4.53 -9.20 2.43
CA ARG A 76 5.56 -9.48 3.44
C ARG A 76 5.42 -10.90 4.01
N ASP A 77 4.18 -11.35 4.30
CA ASP A 77 3.94 -12.69 4.84
C ASP A 77 4.33 -13.78 3.84
N ALA A 78 4.14 -13.55 2.54
CA ALA A 78 4.62 -14.44 1.49
C ALA A 78 6.16 -14.53 1.47
N PHE A 79 6.88 -13.43 1.75
CA PHE A 79 8.34 -13.47 1.94
C PHE A 79 8.74 -14.24 3.20
N ALA A 80 7.96 -14.18 4.27
CA ALA A 80 8.23 -14.94 5.49
C ALA A 80 8.18 -16.46 5.30
N ALA A 81 7.52 -16.93 4.23
CA ALA A 81 7.54 -18.34 3.81
C ALA A 81 8.84 -18.74 3.09
N THR A 82 9.74 -17.79 2.83
CA THR A 82 11.09 -18.00 2.28
C THR A 82 12.12 -17.93 3.41
N ASP A 83 13.35 -18.39 3.15
CA ASP A 83 14.45 -18.32 4.12
C ASP A 83 15.02 -16.89 4.29
N VAL A 84 14.38 -15.88 3.71
CA VAL A 84 14.84 -14.48 3.76
C VAL A 84 13.91 -13.66 4.68
N PRO A 85 14.29 -13.44 5.94
CA PRO A 85 13.48 -12.65 6.86
C PRO A 85 13.52 -11.17 6.50
N VAL A 86 12.35 -10.54 6.35
CA VAL A 86 12.23 -9.08 6.24
C VAL A 86 12.35 -8.48 7.65
N ARG A 87 13.35 -7.62 7.86
CA ARG A 87 13.62 -6.97 9.16
C ARG A 87 13.28 -5.50 9.19
N GLU A 88 13.29 -4.85 8.04
CA GLU A 88 13.09 -3.42 7.87
C GLU A 88 12.47 -3.18 6.50
N VAL A 89 11.66 -2.15 6.38
CA VAL A 89 11.09 -1.72 5.10
C VAL A 89 11.57 -0.31 4.78
N ARG A 90 12.03 -0.12 3.55
CA ARG A 90 12.33 1.21 3.02
C ARG A 90 11.25 1.61 2.04
N ALA A 91 10.57 2.71 2.34
CA ALA A 91 9.47 3.22 1.55
C ALA A 91 9.87 4.52 0.83
N THR A 92 9.39 4.68 -0.40
CA THR A 92 9.61 5.86 -1.25
C THR A 92 8.38 6.15 -2.08
N GLY A 93 8.33 7.33 -2.72
CA GLY A 93 7.22 7.75 -3.57
C GLY A 93 6.21 8.65 -2.87
N GLY A 94 5.17 9.06 -3.58
CA GLY A 94 4.23 10.09 -3.11
C GLY A 94 3.48 9.74 -1.82
N ALA A 95 3.15 8.46 -1.60
CA ALA A 95 2.41 8.03 -0.42
C ALA A 95 3.16 8.31 0.90
N VAL A 96 4.50 8.24 0.91
CA VAL A 96 5.30 8.45 2.13
C VAL A 96 5.39 9.92 2.57
N ALA A 97 4.90 10.86 1.76
CA ALA A 97 4.75 12.25 2.17
C ALA A 97 3.69 12.42 3.26
N SER A 98 2.76 11.48 3.39
CA SER A 98 1.73 11.50 4.42
C SER A 98 2.15 10.69 5.65
N PRO A 99 2.19 11.31 6.85
CA PRO A 99 2.44 10.57 8.09
C PRO A 99 1.42 9.48 8.40
N LEU A 100 0.18 9.62 7.91
CA LEU A 100 -0.84 8.60 8.02
C LEU A 100 -0.41 7.31 7.31
N TRP A 101 0.04 7.43 6.05
CA TRP A 101 0.50 6.29 5.26
C TRP A 101 1.65 5.55 5.93
N VAL A 102 2.68 6.29 6.37
CA VAL A 102 3.89 5.68 6.95
C VAL A 102 3.58 4.95 8.26
N ARG A 103 2.80 5.59 9.16
CA ARG A 103 2.39 4.95 10.43
C ARG A 103 1.49 3.74 10.20
N THR A 104 0.51 3.85 9.29
CA THR A 104 -0.37 2.72 8.95
C THR A 104 0.43 1.56 8.35
N LEU A 105 1.40 1.86 7.48
CA LEU A 105 2.27 0.85 6.88
C LEU A 105 3.12 0.15 7.94
N ALA A 106 3.79 0.90 8.83
CA ALA A 106 4.58 0.33 9.91
C ALA A 106 3.75 -0.60 10.80
N ALA A 107 2.57 -0.16 11.22
CA ALA A 107 1.67 -0.95 12.05
C ALA A 107 1.10 -2.18 11.32
N ALA A 108 0.73 -2.06 10.03
CA ALA A 108 0.22 -3.19 9.25
C ALA A 108 1.29 -4.25 8.98
N LEU A 109 2.53 -3.81 8.74
CA LEU A 109 3.67 -4.70 8.56
C LEU A 109 4.24 -5.25 9.89
N ASP A 110 3.92 -4.62 11.01
CA ASP A 110 4.55 -4.90 12.31
C ASP A 110 6.09 -4.85 12.22
N LEU A 111 6.61 -3.85 11.50
CA LEU A 111 8.03 -3.65 11.21
C LEU A 111 8.37 -2.15 11.14
N PRO A 112 9.61 -1.77 11.50
CA PRO A 112 10.09 -0.41 11.28
C PRO A 112 10.05 -0.03 9.80
N VAL A 113 9.55 1.16 9.49
CA VAL A 113 9.53 1.72 8.13
C VAL A 113 10.44 2.93 8.08
N ARG A 114 11.45 2.90 7.22
CA ARG A 114 12.30 4.06 6.90
C ARG A 114 11.83 4.70 5.60
N VAL A 115 11.74 6.00 5.60
CA VAL A 115 11.42 6.77 4.39
C VAL A 115 12.72 7.16 3.72
N ALA A 116 12.85 6.84 2.44
CA ALA A 116 13.96 7.31 1.63
C ALA A 116 13.70 8.73 1.12
N ASP A 117 14.73 9.57 1.20
CA ASP A 117 14.69 10.97 0.75
C ASP A 117 14.82 11.05 -0.78
N SER A 118 13.87 10.41 -1.46
CA SER A 118 13.78 10.43 -2.93
C SER A 118 12.34 10.23 -3.34
N PRO A 119 11.64 11.28 -3.77
CA PRO A 119 10.28 11.16 -4.29
C PRO A 119 10.22 10.31 -5.57
N GLU A 120 11.30 10.28 -6.34
CA GLU A 120 11.46 9.56 -7.61
C GLU A 120 12.39 8.34 -7.49
N GLY A 121 12.10 7.47 -6.52
CA GLY A 121 12.95 6.30 -6.19
C GLY A 121 13.24 5.40 -7.41
N THR A 122 12.27 5.19 -8.29
CA THR A 122 12.45 4.38 -9.51
C THR A 122 13.42 5.05 -10.48
N GLY A 123 13.29 6.35 -10.71
CA GLY A 123 14.20 7.13 -11.56
C GLY A 123 15.62 7.13 -11.00
N LEU A 124 15.77 7.36 -9.70
CA LEU A 124 17.07 7.29 -9.02
C LEU A 124 17.70 5.90 -9.18
N GLY A 125 16.95 4.83 -8.97
CA GLY A 125 17.42 3.46 -9.15
C GLY A 125 17.93 3.19 -10.57
N ALA A 126 17.20 3.65 -11.59
CA ALA A 126 17.61 3.54 -12.99
C ALA A 126 18.92 4.31 -13.27
N CYS A 127 19.06 5.52 -12.71
CA CYS A 127 20.30 6.31 -12.82
C CYS A 127 21.50 5.60 -12.17
N LEU A 128 21.30 5.02 -10.97
CA LEU A 128 22.37 4.28 -10.26
C LEU A 128 22.82 3.05 -11.03
N LEU A 129 21.89 2.29 -11.61
CA LEU A 129 22.20 1.17 -12.51
C LEU A 129 22.98 1.64 -13.75
N GLY A 130 22.61 2.77 -14.35
CA GLY A 130 23.32 3.37 -15.46
C GLY A 130 24.75 3.79 -15.09
N LEU A 131 24.94 4.42 -13.94
CA LEU A 131 26.26 4.80 -13.44
C LEU A 131 27.15 3.57 -13.18
N HIS A 132 26.59 2.50 -12.63
CA HIS A 132 27.31 1.24 -12.47
C HIS A 132 27.71 0.63 -13.82
N ALA A 133 26.80 0.57 -14.79
CA ALA A 133 27.08 0.05 -16.13
C ALA A 133 28.17 0.84 -16.88
N LEU A 134 28.28 2.14 -16.60
CA LEU A 134 29.32 3.03 -17.17
C LEU A 134 30.64 2.99 -16.38
N GLY A 135 30.73 2.20 -15.31
CA GLY A 135 31.92 2.11 -14.45
C GLY A 135 32.14 3.32 -13.54
N ALA A 136 31.16 4.25 -13.45
CA ALA A 136 31.23 5.39 -12.54
C ALA A 136 30.89 5.01 -11.09
N LEU A 137 30.20 3.89 -10.89
CA LEU A 137 29.92 3.27 -9.60
C LEU A 137 30.65 1.91 -9.55
N PRO A 138 31.50 1.65 -8.55
CA PRO A 138 32.31 0.43 -8.53
C PRO A 138 31.47 -0.84 -8.34
N ASP A 139 30.41 -0.75 -7.54
CA ASP A 139 29.43 -1.80 -7.29
C ASP A 139 28.08 -1.20 -6.91
N LEU A 140 27.04 -2.02 -6.85
CA LEU A 140 25.70 -1.57 -6.48
C LEU A 140 25.55 -1.29 -4.97
N ASP A 141 26.42 -1.85 -4.14
CA ASP A 141 26.41 -1.57 -2.70
C ASP A 141 26.82 -0.13 -2.42
N ALA A 142 27.73 0.43 -3.25
CA ALA A 142 28.10 1.84 -3.19
C ALA A 142 26.92 2.79 -3.44
N ALA A 143 25.87 2.33 -4.14
CA ALA A 143 24.65 3.10 -4.32
C ALA A 143 23.92 3.36 -2.99
N THR A 144 24.08 2.49 -2.00
CA THR A 144 23.45 2.65 -0.69
C THR A 144 23.88 3.94 0.02
N ALA A 145 25.13 4.37 -0.19
CA ALA A 145 25.66 5.61 0.37
C ALA A 145 25.08 6.88 -0.29
N LEU A 146 24.46 6.74 -1.47
CA LEU A 146 23.86 7.84 -2.22
C LEU A 146 22.36 8.02 -1.92
N VAL A 147 21.77 7.12 -1.14
CA VAL A 147 20.37 7.18 -0.75
C VAL A 147 20.26 7.52 0.72
N THR A 148 19.81 8.74 1.02
CA THR A 148 19.51 9.14 2.39
C THR A 148 18.20 8.50 2.84
N VAL A 149 18.19 7.91 4.02
CA VAL A 149 16.99 7.37 4.66
C VAL A 149 16.81 8.04 6.03
N HIS A 150 15.58 8.36 6.37
CA HIS A 150 15.22 8.95 7.65
C HIS A 150 15.20 7.91 8.78
N ASP A 151 15.10 8.41 10.02
CA ASP A 151 14.91 7.54 11.18
C ASP A 151 13.64 6.68 11.01
N PRO A 152 13.64 5.45 11.52
CA PRO A 152 12.52 4.54 11.35
C PRO A 152 11.28 5.04 12.08
N VAL A 153 10.13 4.88 11.44
CA VAL A 153 8.83 4.96 12.09
C VAL A 153 8.51 3.58 12.63
N GLU A 154 8.48 3.47 13.96
CA GLU A 154 8.18 2.22 14.65
C GLU A 154 6.68 1.91 14.58
N PRO A 155 6.27 0.63 14.53
CA PRO A 155 4.87 0.24 14.58
C PRO A 155 4.24 0.60 15.92
N ASP A 156 3.05 1.23 15.88
CA ASP A 156 2.21 1.38 17.08
C ASP A 156 1.64 0.01 17.46
N PRO A 157 1.88 -0.49 18.70
CA PRO A 157 1.44 -1.83 19.07
C PRO A 157 -0.08 -2.01 19.10
N ALA A 158 -0.85 -0.96 19.42
CA ALA A 158 -2.30 -1.00 19.44
C ALA A 158 -2.87 -1.09 18.03
N ASP A 159 -2.39 -0.27 17.12
CA ASP A 159 -2.78 -0.31 15.70
C ASP A 159 -2.35 -1.65 15.06
N ALA A 160 -1.15 -2.13 15.36
CA ALA A 160 -0.65 -3.41 14.87
C ALA A 160 -1.53 -4.59 15.32
N ALA A 161 -2.04 -4.56 16.55
CA ALA A 161 -2.98 -5.57 17.04
C ALA A 161 -4.27 -5.58 16.22
N VAL A 162 -4.86 -4.40 15.94
CA VAL A 162 -6.06 -4.28 15.09
C VAL A 162 -5.79 -4.81 13.68
N TYR A 163 -4.67 -4.45 13.08
CA TYR A 163 -4.33 -4.88 11.73
C TYR A 163 -4.04 -6.38 11.62
N ARG A 164 -3.53 -7.00 12.68
CA ARG A 164 -3.36 -8.45 12.74
C ARG A 164 -4.70 -9.18 12.73
N GLU A 165 -5.73 -8.61 13.35
CA GLU A 165 -7.09 -9.17 13.30
C GLU A 165 -7.80 -8.91 11.96
N LEU A 166 -7.54 -7.76 11.32
CA LEU A 166 -8.14 -7.42 10.03
C LEU A 166 -7.59 -8.23 8.85
N ARG A 167 -6.32 -8.62 8.89
CA ARG A 167 -5.66 -9.31 7.77
C ARG A 167 -6.37 -10.58 7.31
N PRO A 168 -6.70 -11.53 8.21
CA PRO A 168 -7.44 -12.72 7.79
C PRO A 168 -8.85 -12.41 7.30
N LEU A 169 -9.46 -11.29 7.70
CA LEU A 169 -10.75 -10.87 7.16
C LEU A 169 -10.60 -10.35 5.73
N LEU A 170 -9.53 -9.63 5.42
CA LEU A 170 -9.22 -9.18 4.05
C LEU A 170 -9.00 -10.38 3.12
N GLU A 171 -8.19 -11.37 3.51
CA GLU A 171 -7.96 -12.57 2.73
C GLU A 171 -9.25 -13.35 2.46
N ARG A 172 -10.01 -13.64 3.51
CA ARG A 172 -11.28 -14.35 3.39
C ARG A 172 -12.31 -13.59 2.55
N SER A 173 -12.36 -12.27 2.66
CA SER A 173 -13.25 -11.43 1.87
C SER A 173 -12.84 -11.44 0.39
N THR A 174 -11.55 -11.37 0.12
CA THR A 174 -11.00 -11.48 -1.24
C THR A 174 -11.38 -12.80 -1.88
N ASP A 175 -11.18 -13.92 -1.17
CA ASP A 175 -11.53 -15.24 -1.68
C ASP A 175 -13.04 -15.39 -1.90
N ALA A 176 -13.85 -14.98 -0.93
CA ALA A 176 -15.30 -15.11 -1.00
C ALA A 176 -15.94 -14.25 -2.11
N LEU A 177 -15.31 -13.15 -2.49
CA LEU A 177 -15.85 -12.22 -3.49
C LEU A 177 -15.19 -12.36 -4.88
N THR A 178 -14.21 -13.24 -5.04
CA THR A 178 -13.46 -13.38 -6.29
C THR A 178 -14.37 -13.56 -7.51
N ASP A 179 -15.30 -14.48 -7.45
CA ASP A 179 -16.20 -14.78 -8.58
C ASP A 179 -17.12 -13.59 -8.88
N VAL A 180 -17.64 -12.93 -7.85
CA VAL A 180 -18.54 -11.77 -7.99
C VAL A 180 -17.78 -10.58 -8.59
N LEU A 181 -16.59 -10.28 -8.08
CA LEU A 181 -15.77 -9.16 -8.55
C LEU A 181 -15.29 -9.37 -9.98
N THR A 182 -14.93 -10.61 -10.35
CA THR A 182 -14.56 -10.97 -11.72
C THR A 182 -15.76 -10.86 -12.68
N ALA A 183 -16.95 -11.26 -12.24
CA ALA A 183 -18.16 -11.10 -13.05
C ALA A 183 -18.54 -9.62 -13.24
N LEU A 184 -18.35 -8.78 -12.21
CA LEU A 184 -18.58 -7.34 -12.30
C LEU A 184 -17.57 -6.67 -13.25
N ASP A 185 -16.32 -7.13 -13.26
CA ASP A 185 -15.31 -6.65 -14.19
C ASP A 185 -15.71 -6.88 -15.64
N ALA A 186 -16.17 -8.08 -15.96
CA ALA A 186 -16.65 -8.44 -17.29
C ALA A 186 -17.87 -7.61 -17.75
N LEU A 187 -18.66 -7.07 -16.84
CA LEU A 187 -19.76 -6.15 -17.15
C LEU A 187 -19.29 -4.71 -17.39
N GLY A 188 -18.14 -4.34 -16.87
CA GLY A 188 -17.54 -3.02 -17.01
C GLY A 188 -16.77 -2.81 -18.32
N ASP A 189 -16.36 -3.89 -18.97
CA ASP A 189 -15.71 -3.80 -20.28
C ASP A 189 -16.75 -3.46 -21.37
N PRO A 190 -16.60 -2.35 -22.12
CA PRO A 190 -17.45 -2.10 -23.27
C PRO A 190 -17.29 -3.26 -24.25
N PRO A 191 -18.38 -3.68 -24.93
CA PRO A 191 -18.27 -4.71 -25.94
C PRO A 191 -17.20 -4.30 -26.96
N SER A 192 -16.20 -5.17 -27.15
CA SER A 192 -15.18 -4.96 -28.17
C SER A 192 -15.90 -4.81 -29.52
N ASP A 193 -15.78 -3.65 -30.15
CA ASP A 193 -16.27 -3.45 -31.51
C ASP A 193 -15.73 -4.61 -32.38
N PRO A 194 -16.58 -5.33 -33.07
CA PRO A 194 -16.12 -6.35 -34.00
C PRO A 194 -15.33 -5.67 -35.11
N VAL A 195 -14.03 -5.95 -35.19
CA VAL A 195 -13.12 -5.54 -36.27
C VAL A 195 -13.52 -6.22 -37.57
#